data_091e6d29a7b1850cf7b385186bdabc15
#
_entry.id   091e6d29a7b1850cf7b385186bdabc15
#
_cell.length_a   1.000
_cell.length_b   1.000
_cell.length_c   1.000
_cell.angle_alpha   90.00
_cell.angle_beta   90.00
_cell.angle_gamma   90.00
#
_symmetry.space_group_name_H-M   'P 1'
#
loop_
_entity.id
_entity.type
_entity.pdbx_description
1 polymer ?
#
loop_
_entity_poly.entity_id
_entity_poly.type
_entity_poly.pdbx_seq_one_letter_code
_entity_poly.pdbx_strand_id
1 'polypeptide(L)'
;MKFSLVLGTRGRVLELQRFLEALERQTHRNFELLVVDQNPDNRLVRILARAGTRFPIIHLCSEPGLSHARNLGLQFAHGDIVGFPDDDCWYSPDLLERVHNSFTCHPDAHGLSGRCIDYTGRNSHGRWDMTAGRITRFNIFKRCNSNTIFLRQLVIERVGTFDEQLGVGAQTPWGAGEDTDYILRALAAGYVAFYSPDIQIYHDNPSPRPDRTQLVRRLSYSRGFGRVLRKHHYPFWFVAYQLSRPLGGMLVALIRGRLLQVRYHALTSVGRFRGWAARIQASSPVTKASTKVDDASPPLPRRSNQATVEGTDGCE
;
A
#
# COMPACT_ATOMS: atom_id res chain seq x y z
N MET A 1 12.91 12.46 10.62
CA MET A 1 11.63 12.40 9.86
C MET A 1 10.70 11.44 10.57
N LYS A 2 9.42 11.78 10.70
CA LYS A 2 8.37 10.89 11.19
C LYS A 2 7.79 10.09 10.02
N PHE A 3 7.49 8.80 10.24
CA PHE A 3 6.82 7.96 9.25
C PHE A 3 5.34 7.77 9.62
N SER A 4 4.45 7.86 8.61
CA SER A 4 3.08 7.35 8.69
C SER A 4 2.97 6.11 7.81
N LEU A 5 2.67 4.96 8.41
CA LEU A 5 2.50 3.69 7.71
C LEU A 5 1.00 3.43 7.57
N VAL A 6 0.47 3.50 6.33
CA VAL A 6 -0.95 3.32 6.03
C VAL A 6 -1.20 1.90 5.53
N LEU A 7 -1.84 1.08 6.35
CA LEU A 7 -2.07 -0.34 6.12
C LEU A 7 -3.57 -0.64 6.04
N GLY A 8 -4.02 -1.14 4.89
CA GLY A 8 -5.36 -1.71 4.75
C GLY A 8 -5.33 -3.22 4.99
N THR A 9 -6.24 -3.75 5.81
CA THR A 9 -6.29 -5.19 6.13
C THR A 9 -7.70 -5.75 6.07
N ARG A 10 -7.80 -7.02 5.65
CA ARG A 10 -9.06 -7.78 5.63
C ARG A 10 -8.80 -9.28 5.76
N GLY A 11 -9.39 -9.90 6.78
CA GLY A 11 -9.39 -11.37 6.96
C GLY A 11 -8.08 -11.98 7.46
N ARG A 12 -7.02 -11.18 7.66
CA ARG A 12 -5.69 -11.62 8.05
C ARG A 12 -5.39 -11.18 9.48
N VAL A 13 -5.20 -12.13 10.37
CA VAL A 13 -4.88 -11.88 11.79
C VAL A 13 -3.44 -12.25 12.09
N LEU A 14 -3.01 -13.43 11.68
CA LEU A 14 -1.66 -13.93 11.98
C LEU A 14 -0.59 -13.17 11.19
N GLU A 15 -0.86 -12.86 9.93
CA GLU A 15 0.04 -12.09 9.08
C GLU A 15 0.20 -10.67 9.64
N LEU A 16 -0.91 -10.02 10.00
CA LEU A 16 -0.87 -8.70 10.64
C LEU A 16 -0.12 -8.74 11.96
N GLN A 17 -0.32 -9.77 12.80
CA GLN A 17 0.43 -9.91 14.05
C GLN A 17 1.93 -9.98 13.80
N ARG A 18 2.39 -10.75 12.80
CA ARG A 18 3.80 -10.81 12.41
C ARG A 18 4.33 -9.43 11.99
N PHE A 19 3.55 -8.68 11.23
CA PHE A 19 3.92 -7.32 10.83
C PHE A 19 4.06 -6.39 12.05
N LEU A 20 3.10 -6.42 12.98
CA LEU A 20 3.15 -5.63 14.22
C LEU A 20 4.38 -5.96 15.06
N GLU A 21 4.71 -7.25 15.23
CA GLU A 21 5.90 -7.71 15.92
C GLU A 21 7.21 -7.24 15.22
N ALA A 22 7.20 -7.12 13.90
CA ALA A 22 8.33 -6.57 13.16
C ALA A 22 8.47 -5.05 13.35
N LEU A 23 7.36 -4.33 13.47
CA LEU A 23 7.38 -2.89 13.79
C LEU A 23 7.87 -2.62 15.23
N GLU A 24 7.53 -3.47 16.19
CA GLU A 24 8.05 -3.37 17.57
C GLU A 24 9.59 -3.39 17.63
N ARG A 25 10.25 -4.02 16.64
CA ARG A 25 11.71 -4.17 16.58
C ARG A 25 12.42 -3.08 15.78
N GLN A 26 11.68 -2.12 15.19
CA GLN A 26 12.32 -1.07 14.40
C GLN A 26 13.29 -0.25 15.23
N THR A 27 14.49 0.01 14.71
CA THR A 27 15.50 0.90 15.34
C THR A 27 15.07 2.36 15.24
N HIS A 28 14.50 2.78 14.12
CA HIS A 28 13.89 4.10 13.97
C HIS A 28 12.50 4.10 14.62
N ARG A 29 12.35 4.82 15.74
CA ARG A 29 11.15 4.79 16.59
C ARG A 29 10.12 5.89 16.27
N ASN A 30 10.48 6.88 15.45
CA ASN A 30 9.58 7.99 15.13
C ASN A 30 8.65 7.62 13.96
N PHE A 31 7.66 6.78 14.27
CA PHE A 31 6.63 6.37 13.30
C PHE A 31 5.27 6.17 13.99
N GLU A 32 4.23 6.20 13.20
CA GLU A 32 2.87 5.80 13.56
C GLU A 32 2.33 4.79 12.54
N LEU A 33 1.41 3.93 12.96
CA LEU A 33 0.71 2.98 12.11
C LEU A 33 -0.77 3.33 12.05
N LEU A 34 -1.29 3.51 10.83
CA LEU A 34 -2.70 3.70 10.56
C LEU A 34 -3.23 2.39 9.99
N VAL A 35 -3.99 1.65 10.80
CA VAL A 35 -4.61 0.39 10.38
C VAL A 35 -6.03 0.68 9.96
N VAL A 36 -6.31 0.46 8.67
CA VAL A 36 -7.66 0.57 8.14
C VAL A 36 -8.24 -0.83 8.00
N ASP A 37 -9.09 -1.16 8.96
CA ASP A 37 -9.70 -2.46 9.15
C ASP A 37 -10.97 -2.58 8.30
N GLN A 38 -10.98 -3.54 7.39
CA GLN A 38 -12.10 -3.85 6.48
C GLN A 38 -12.84 -5.13 6.90
N ASN A 39 -12.64 -5.59 8.14
CA ASN A 39 -13.36 -6.74 8.67
C ASN A 39 -14.73 -6.30 9.22
N PRO A 40 -15.76 -7.17 9.09
CA PRO A 40 -17.09 -6.88 9.63
C PRO A 40 -17.20 -7.12 11.15
N ASP A 41 -16.13 -7.51 11.81
CA ASP A 41 -16.07 -7.89 13.22
C ASP A 41 -14.84 -7.32 13.93
N ASN A 42 -14.79 -7.49 15.24
CA ASN A 42 -13.77 -6.91 16.13
C ASN A 42 -12.51 -7.80 16.30
N ARG A 43 -12.19 -8.69 15.33
CA ARG A 43 -11.08 -9.66 15.43
C ARG A 43 -9.70 -9.02 15.66
N LEU A 44 -9.50 -7.78 15.22
CA LEU A 44 -8.21 -7.08 15.33
C LEU A 44 -8.06 -6.27 16.60
N VAL A 45 -9.14 -5.92 17.30
CA VAL A 45 -9.12 -5.02 18.47
C VAL A 45 -8.07 -5.43 19.51
N ARG A 46 -8.02 -6.72 19.87
CA ARG A 46 -7.09 -7.20 20.90
C ARG A 46 -5.61 -7.10 20.49
N ILE A 47 -5.29 -7.47 19.25
CA ILE A 47 -3.91 -7.43 18.78
C ILE A 47 -3.44 -6.00 18.59
N LEU A 48 -4.30 -5.10 18.10
CA LEU A 48 -3.98 -3.68 17.93
C LEU A 48 -3.83 -2.98 19.27
N ALA A 49 -4.71 -3.24 20.25
CA ALA A 49 -4.59 -2.69 21.61
C ALA A 49 -3.27 -3.10 22.26
N ARG A 50 -2.85 -4.36 22.11
CA ARG A 50 -1.55 -4.84 22.63
C ARG A 50 -0.38 -4.14 21.95
N ALA A 51 -0.37 -4.05 20.63
CA ALA A 51 0.70 -3.40 19.89
C ALA A 51 0.74 -1.89 20.17
N GLY A 52 -0.41 -1.25 20.37
CA GLY A 52 -0.55 0.17 20.69
C GLY A 52 0.12 0.60 22.00
N THR A 53 0.47 -0.33 22.89
CA THR A 53 1.29 -0.06 24.08
C THR A 53 2.78 0.13 23.74
N ARG A 54 3.22 -0.19 22.52
CA ARG A 54 4.62 -0.18 22.08
C ARG A 54 4.93 0.97 21.12
N PHE A 55 3.98 1.35 20.28
CA PHE A 55 4.08 2.45 19.32
C PHE A 55 2.68 2.99 18.96
N PRO A 56 2.57 4.23 18.46
CA PRO A 56 1.27 4.83 18.12
C PRO A 56 0.56 4.05 17.02
N ILE A 57 -0.70 3.67 17.29
CA ILE A 57 -1.60 3.04 16.31
C ILE A 57 -2.90 3.84 16.24
N ILE A 58 -3.33 4.18 15.05
CA ILE A 58 -4.67 4.70 14.74
C ILE A 58 -5.45 3.57 14.07
N HIS A 59 -6.53 3.11 14.69
CA HIS A 59 -7.41 2.07 14.17
C HIS A 59 -8.64 2.71 13.55
N LEU A 60 -8.82 2.53 12.25
CA LEU A 60 -9.92 3.03 11.45
C LEU A 60 -10.68 1.85 10.85
N CYS A 61 -12.00 1.98 10.69
CA CYS A 61 -12.82 0.98 10.02
C CYS A 61 -13.29 1.51 8.66
N SER A 62 -13.34 0.65 7.63
CA SER A 62 -13.84 1.00 6.32
C SER A 62 -14.55 -0.15 5.63
N GLU A 63 -15.36 0.18 4.63
CA GLU A 63 -15.86 -0.79 3.66
C GLU A 63 -14.72 -1.41 2.85
N PRO A 64 -14.93 -2.60 2.25
CA PRO A 64 -13.93 -3.27 1.44
C PRO A 64 -13.49 -2.45 0.21
N GLY A 65 -12.17 -2.35 0.03
CA GLY A 65 -11.54 -1.67 -1.09
C GLY A 65 -10.17 -1.14 -0.68
N LEU A 66 -9.08 -1.69 -1.25
CA LEU A 66 -7.72 -1.32 -0.83
C LEU A 66 -7.42 0.17 -1.07
N SER A 67 -7.79 0.69 -2.24
CA SER A 67 -7.62 2.12 -2.56
C SER A 67 -8.46 2.99 -1.62
N HIS A 68 -9.72 2.59 -1.34
CA HIS A 68 -10.59 3.27 -0.41
C HIS A 68 -10.01 3.30 1.01
N ALA A 69 -9.53 2.15 1.50
CA ALA A 69 -8.88 2.05 2.80
C ALA A 69 -7.64 2.95 2.89
N ARG A 70 -6.77 2.95 1.87
CA ARG A 70 -5.61 3.83 1.83
C ARG A 70 -6.01 5.31 1.82
N ASN A 71 -7.05 5.68 1.07
CA ASN A 71 -7.56 7.05 1.04
C ASN A 71 -8.06 7.50 2.41
N LEU A 72 -8.77 6.64 3.13
CA LEU A 72 -9.18 6.94 4.50
C LEU A 72 -7.96 7.11 5.42
N GLY A 73 -6.99 6.20 5.37
CA GLY A 73 -5.77 6.29 6.18
C GLY A 73 -4.95 7.55 5.88
N LEU A 74 -4.88 7.98 4.62
CA LEU A 74 -4.15 9.20 4.22
C LEU A 74 -4.70 10.48 4.88
N GLN A 75 -5.98 10.52 5.25
CA GLN A 75 -6.57 11.68 5.95
C GLN A 75 -6.01 11.88 7.35
N PHE A 76 -5.42 10.84 7.94
CA PHE A 76 -4.85 10.84 9.28
C PHE A 76 -3.32 10.69 9.30
N ALA A 77 -2.69 10.64 8.12
CA ALA A 77 -1.24 10.49 7.97
C ALA A 77 -0.55 11.87 8.09
N HIS A 78 0.18 12.08 9.18
CA HIS A 78 0.86 13.35 9.49
C HIS A 78 2.39 13.22 9.55
N GLY A 79 2.95 12.12 9.08
CA GLY A 79 4.40 11.91 9.00
C GLY A 79 5.03 12.63 7.82
N ASP A 80 6.31 12.96 7.95
CA ASP A 80 7.12 13.54 6.85
C ASP A 80 7.21 12.59 5.65
N ILE A 81 7.16 11.29 5.93
CA ILE A 81 7.23 10.18 4.98
C ILE A 81 6.03 9.26 5.17
N VAL A 82 5.36 8.91 4.08
CA VAL A 82 4.24 7.97 4.07
C VAL A 82 4.64 6.68 3.37
N GLY A 83 4.41 5.55 4.02
CA GLY A 83 4.58 4.21 3.45
C GLY A 83 3.26 3.43 3.41
N PHE A 84 3.16 2.45 2.51
CA PHE A 84 1.94 1.67 2.29
C PHE A 84 2.21 0.16 2.43
N PRO A 85 2.52 -0.34 3.65
CA PRO A 85 2.74 -1.76 3.86
C PRO A 85 1.48 -2.58 3.56
N ASP A 86 1.69 -3.82 3.11
CA ASP A 86 0.63 -4.83 3.06
C ASP A 86 0.62 -5.63 4.38
N ASP A 87 -0.51 -6.17 4.75
CA ASP A 87 -0.71 -6.89 6.02
C ASP A 87 -0.01 -8.26 6.08
N ASP A 88 0.51 -8.76 4.95
CA ASP A 88 1.26 -10.01 4.79
C ASP A 88 2.76 -9.81 4.49
N CYS A 89 3.24 -8.58 4.58
CA CYS A 89 4.67 -8.29 4.56
C CYS A 89 5.24 -8.13 5.99
N TRP A 90 6.57 -8.02 6.12
CA TRP A 90 7.22 -7.59 7.36
C TRP A 90 8.56 -6.90 7.07
N TYR A 91 9.02 -6.12 8.03
CA TYR A 91 10.19 -5.27 7.90
C TYR A 91 11.37 -5.86 8.67
N SER A 92 12.61 -5.70 8.15
CA SER A 92 13.82 -5.89 8.98
C SER A 92 13.87 -4.83 10.08
N PRO A 93 14.54 -5.10 11.20
CA PRO A 93 14.60 -4.14 12.32
C PRO A 93 15.15 -2.76 11.95
N ASP A 94 15.96 -2.67 10.91
CA ASP A 94 16.62 -1.45 10.45
C ASP A 94 15.98 -0.81 9.20
N LEU A 95 14.83 -1.31 8.72
CA LEU A 95 14.25 -0.83 7.46
C LEU A 95 13.91 0.66 7.48
N LEU A 96 13.18 1.12 8.49
CA LEU A 96 12.77 2.54 8.56
C LEU A 96 13.99 3.46 8.74
N GLU A 97 15.02 3.01 9.43
CA GLU A 97 16.29 3.74 9.56
C GLU A 97 17.02 3.83 8.21
N ARG A 98 17.09 2.76 7.44
CA ARG A 98 17.67 2.76 6.09
C ARG A 98 16.92 3.70 5.15
N VAL A 99 15.59 3.70 5.20
CA VAL A 99 14.76 4.61 4.42
C VAL A 99 15.00 6.05 4.86
N HIS A 100 15.06 6.33 6.18
CA HIS A 100 15.40 7.64 6.73
C HIS A 100 16.75 8.16 6.22
N ASN A 101 17.79 7.32 6.31
CA ASN A 101 19.13 7.66 5.86
C ASN A 101 19.18 7.91 4.34
N SER A 102 18.45 7.09 3.56
CA SER A 102 18.36 7.28 2.11
C SER A 102 17.73 8.62 1.73
N PHE A 103 16.67 9.06 2.41
CA PHE A 103 16.07 10.38 2.19
C PHE A 103 16.98 11.53 2.66
N THR A 104 17.80 11.30 3.66
CA THR A 104 18.78 12.27 4.15
C THR A 104 19.93 12.44 3.15
N CYS A 105 20.44 11.32 2.59
CA CYS A 105 21.48 11.33 1.58
C CYS A 105 21.01 11.84 0.21
N HIS A 106 19.70 11.75 -0.08
CA HIS A 106 19.09 12.19 -1.33
C HIS A 106 17.97 13.19 -1.07
N PRO A 107 18.28 14.44 -0.73
CA PRO A 107 17.27 15.46 -0.39
C PRO A 107 16.35 15.81 -1.57
N ASP A 108 16.80 15.60 -2.80
CA ASP A 108 16.04 15.72 -4.04
C ASP A 108 15.06 14.57 -4.29
N ALA A 109 15.19 13.48 -3.54
CA ALA A 109 14.25 12.35 -3.62
C ALA A 109 12.90 12.72 -3.00
N HIS A 110 11.85 12.60 -3.76
CA HIS A 110 10.46 12.75 -3.31
C HIS A 110 9.81 11.41 -2.98
N GLY A 111 10.37 10.32 -3.49
CA GLY A 111 9.97 8.95 -3.21
C GLY A 111 11.14 7.99 -3.26
N LEU A 112 11.07 6.94 -2.45
CA LEU A 112 11.98 5.80 -2.45
C LEU A 112 11.19 4.53 -2.61
N SER A 113 11.76 3.55 -3.33
CA SER A 113 11.21 2.21 -3.43
C SER A 113 12.31 1.17 -3.27
N GLY A 114 11.92 0.04 -2.76
CA GLY A 114 12.77 -1.13 -2.63
C GLY A 114 12.23 -2.35 -3.36
N ARG A 115 12.71 -3.53 -2.98
CA ARG A 115 12.25 -4.82 -3.52
C ARG A 115 11.70 -5.74 -2.44
N CYS A 116 10.79 -6.63 -2.86
CA CYS A 116 10.34 -7.71 -2.00
C CYS A 116 11.29 -8.90 -2.09
N ILE A 117 11.59 -9.48 -0.93
CA ILE A 117 12.35 -10.72 -0.78
C ILE A 117 11.59 -11.69 0.11
N ASP A 118 11.85 -12.99 -0.04
CA ASP A 118 11.42 -14.00 0.91
C ASP A 118 12.44 -14.16 2.05
N TYR A 119 12.13 -15.01 3.02
CA TYR A 119 13.01 -15.28 4.17
C TYR A 119 14.38 -15.88 3.78
N THR A 120 14.54 -16.38 2.54
CA THR A 120 15.81 -16.86 2.00
C THR A 120 16.61 -15.80 1.25
N GLY A 121 16.11 -14.55 1.19
CA GLY A 121 16.72 -13.42 0.46
C GLY A 121 16.48 -13.44 -1.05
N ARG A 122 15.67 -14.39 -1.56
CA ARG A 122 15.30 -14.43 -2.97
C ARG A 122 14.21 -13.44 -3.28
N ASN A 123 14.24 -12.88 -4.49
CA ASN A 123 13.16 -11.98 -4.94
C ASN A 123 11.79 -12.65 -4.81
N SER A 124 10.87 -11.94 -4.16
CA SER A 124 9.49 -12.34 -4.01
C SER A 124 8.57 -11.32 -4.71
N HIS A 125 7.31 -11.69 -4.92
CA HIS A 125 6.25 -10.82 -5.43
C HIS A 125 6.54 -10.16 -6.80
N GLY A 126 7.46 -10.70 -7.58
CA GLY A 126 7.77 -10.20 -8.94
C GLY A 126 9.21 -10.36 -9.37
N ARG A 127 9.54 -9.62 -10.42
CA ARG A 127 10.90 -9.51 -10.94
C ARG A 127 11.40 -8.10 -10.67
N TRP A 128 12.41 -7.99 -9.84
CA TRP A 128 13.01 -6.72 -9.43
C TRP A 128 14.30 -6.45 -10.20
N ASP A 129 14.57 -5.19 -10.49
CA ASP A 129 15.88 -4.76 -10.96
C ASP A 129 16.90 -4.93 -9.83
N MET A 130 18.14 -5.29 -10.20
CA MET A 130 19.24 -5.42 -9.23
C MET A 130 20.15 -4.19 -9.20
N THR A 131 19.81 -3.16 -9.99
CA THR A 131 20.57 -1.91 -10.10
C THR A 131 19.73 -0.77 -9.54
N ALA A 132 20.30 0.00 -8.62
CA ALA A 132 19.70 1.22 -8.09
C ALA A 132 19.56 2.30 -9.18
N GLY A 133 18.66 3.25 -8.97
CA GLY A 133 18.51 4.41 -9.85
C GLY A 133 17.10 4.97 -9.90
N ARG A 134 16.91 6.00 -10.73
CA ARG A 134 15.62 6.70 -10.87
C ARG A 134 14.50 5.77 -11.35
N ILE A 135 13.32 5.94 -10.75
CA ILE A 135 12.09 5.33 -11.24
C ILE A 135 11.57 6.19 -12.39
N THR A 136 11.20 5.52 -13.48
CA THR A 136 10.63 6.14 -14.68
C THR A 136 9.36 5.42 -15.07
N ARG A 137 8.55 6.03 -15.94
CA ARG A 137 7.33 5.39 -16.44
C ARG A 137 7.57 4.01 -17.10
N PHE A 138 8.78 3.73 -17.61
CA PHE A 138 9.07 2.48 -18.33
C PHE A 138 9.66 1.39 -17.44
N ASN A 139 10.37 1.75 -16.35
CA ASN A 139 10.98 0.77 -15.45
C ASN A 139 10.17 0.52 -14.16
N ILE A 140 9.14 1.33 -13.87
CA ILE A 140 8.30 1.26 -12.68
C ILE A 140 7.78 -0.16 -12.38
N PHE A 141 7.43 -0.93 -13.39
CA PHE A 141 6.92 -2.31 -13.25
C PHE A 141 7.94 -3.33 -12.72
N LYS A 142 9.18 -2.90 -12.48
CA LYS A 142 10.26 -3.70 -11.88
C LYS A 142 10.92 -3.00 -10.70
N ARG A 143 10.49 -1.79 -10.38
CA ARG A 143 11.10 -0.94 -9.36
C ARG A 143 10.11 -0.45 -8.31
N CYS A 144 8.84 -0.85 -8.43
CA CYS A 144 7.79 -0.29 -7.59
C CYS A 144 6.68 -1.28 -7.33
N ASN A 145 6.27 -1.36 -6.07
CA ASN A 145 5.05 -2.01 -5.59
C ASN A 145 4.61 -1.24 -4.34
N SER A 146 3.34 -1.26 -4.00
CA SER A 146 2.80 -0.49 -2.87
C SER A 146 3.58 -0.70 -1.58
N ASN A 147 3.82 -1.95 -1.19
CA ASN A 147 4.49 -2.29 0.04
C ASN A 147 5.98 -1.93 0.10
N THR A 148 6.56 -1.48 -1.02
CA THR A 148 7.99 -1.08 -1.09
C THR A 148 8.19 0.41 -1.21
N ILE A 149 7.10 1.21 -1.30
CA ILE A 149 7.15 2.63 -1.56
C ILE A 149 7.07 3.45 -0.29
N PHE A 150 7.92 4.48 -0.23
CA PHE A 150 7.91 5.54 0.76
C PHE A 150 7.92 6.88 0.03
N LEU A 151 6.97 7.76 0.34
CA LEU A 151 6.78 9.05 -0.32
C LEU A 151 6.87 10.18 0.71
N ARG A 152 7.48 11.32 0.33
CA ARG A 152 7.37 12.54 1.14
C ARG A 152 5.92 13.01 1.20
N GLN A 153 5.52 13.61 2.31
CA GLN A 153 4.17 14.13 2.54
C GLN A 153 3.73 15.10 1.43
N LEU A 154 4.62 15.96 0.95
CA LEU A 154 4.32 16.89 -0.16
C LEU A 154 3.87 16.19 -1.46
N VAL A 155 4.30 14.94 -1.69
CA VAL A 155 3.82 14.14 -2.85
C VAL A 155 2.38 13.72 -2.62
N ILE A 156 2.04 13.29 -1.40
CA ILE A 156 0.68 12.91 -1.00
C ILE A 156 -0.28 14.08 -1.18
N GLU A 157 0.09 15.25 -0.69
CA GLU A 157 -0.70 16.48 -0.80
C GLU A 157 -0.97 16.88 -2.25
N ARG A 158 0.02 16.74 -3.11
CA ARG A 158 -0.08 17.11 -4.53
C ARG A 158 -0.83 16.09 -5.37
N VAL A 159 -0.56 14.79 -5.17
CA VAL A 159 -1.16 13.70 -5.95
C VAL A 159 -2.59 13.41 -5.49
N GLY A 160 -2.85 13.63 -4.20
CA GLY A 160 -4.15 13.38 -3.57
C GLY A 160 -4.43 11.89 -3.34
N THR A 161 -5.62 11.44 -3.69
CA THR A 161 -6.14 10.11 -3.39
C THR A 161 -5.73 9.05 -4.43
N PHE A 162 -5.73 7.79 -4.01
CA PHE A 162 -5.71 6.64 -4.91
C PHE A 162 -7.00 6.60 -5.75
N ASP A 163 -6.90 6.07 -6.96
CA ASP A 163 -8.08 5.81 -7.82
C ASP A 163 -8.82 4.58 -7.29
N GLU A 164 -9.99 4.79 -6.69
CA GLU A 164 -10.81 3.73 -6.09
C GLU A 164 -11.42 2.75 -7.12
N GLN A 165 -11.34 3.08 -8.40
CA GLN A 165 -11.69 2.12 -9.46
C GLN A 165 -10.61 1.05 -9.67
N LEU A 166 -9.40 1.23 -9.13
CA LEU A 166 -8.28 0.31 -9.23
C LEU A 166 -8.01 -0.37 -7.89
N GLY A 167 -7.50 -1.59 -7.96
CA GLY A 167 -7.05 -2.31 -6.77
C GLY A 167 -7.99 -3.41 -6.29
N VAL A 168 -7.52 -4.14 -5.30
CA VAL A 168 -8.26 -5.24 -4.69
C VAL A 168 -9.51 -4.72 -3.98
N GLY A 169 -10.65 -5.34 -4.24
CA GLY A 169 -11.92 -4.94 -3.61
C GLY A 169 -12.59 -3.71 -4.21
N ALA A 170 -12.08 -3.14 -5.30
CA ALA A 170 -12.63 -1.95 -5.97
C ALA A 170 -14.01 -2.17 -6.63
N GLN A 171 -14.59 -3.38 -6.56
CA GLN A 171 -15.86 -3.75 -7.21
C GLN A 171 -15.88 -3.47 -8.73
N THR A 172 -14.70 -3.39 -9.34
CA THR A 172 -14.49 -3.20 -10.77
C THR A 172 -13.71 -4.38 -11.35
N PRO A 173 -13.62 -4.51 -12.67
CA PRO A 173 -12.77 -5.52 -13.28
C PRO A 173 -11.24 -5.29 -13.09
N TRP A 174 -10.84 -4.15 -12.51
CA TRP A 174 -9.46 -3.67 -12.43
C TRP A 174 -8.83 -3.95 -11.06
N GLY A 175 -8.61 -5.21 -10.73
CA GLY A 175 -8.20 -5.66 -9.40
C GLY A 175 -6.74 -5.39 -9.01
N ALA A 176 -6.03 -4.49 -9.69
CA ALA A 176 -4.66 -4.06 -9.36
C ALA A 176 -4.29 -2.78 -10.11
N GLY A 177 -3.15 -2.19 -9.78
CA GLY A 177 -2.54 -1.09 -10.51
C GLY A 177 -2.77 0.27 -9.86
N GLU A 178 -3.41 0.32 -8.70
CA GLU A 178 -3.64 1.51 -7.91
C GLU A 178 -2.33 2.18 -7.47
N ASP A 179 -1.36 1.38 -7.08
CA ASP A 179 -0.02 1.80 -6.68
C ASP A 179 0.77 2.38 -7.86
N THR A 180 0.78 1.64 -8.96
CA THR A 180 1.45 2.06 -10.20
C THR A 180 0.82 3.34 -10.75
N ASP A 181 -0.52 3.46 -10.73
CA ASP A 181 -1.23 4.69 -11.10
C ASP A 181 -0.80 5.86 -10.23
N TYR A 182 -0.75 5.66 -8.92
CA TYR A 182 -0.40 6.70 -7.96
C TYR A 182 1.01 7.26 -8.23
N ILE A 183 1.99 6.38 -8.39
CA ILE A 183 3.37 6.79 -8.67
C ILE A 183 3.51 7.42 -10.06
N LEU A 184 2.81 6.93 -11.06
CA LEU A 184 2.82 7.56 -12.39
C LEU A 184 2.24 8.98 -12.36
N ARG A 185 1.22 9.24 -11.54
CA ARG A 185 0.72 10.60 -11.31
C ARG A 185 1.76 11.48 -10.60
N ALA A 186 2.47 10.94 -9.62
CA ALA A 186 3.57 11.66 -8.96
C ALA A 186 4.70 12.01 -9.93
N LEU A 187 5.14 11.05 -10.76
CA LEU A 187 6.16 11.29 -11.79
C LEU A 187 5.69 12.32 -12.84
N ALA A 188 4.42 12.27 -13.24
CA ALA A 188 3.83 13.24 -14.18
C ALA A 188 3.72 14.65 -13.58
N ALA A 189 3.60 14.77 -12.26
CA ALA A 189 3.64 16.04 -11.52
C ALA A 189 5.07 16.58 -11.31
N GLY A 190 6.11 15.89 -11.84
CA GLY A 190 7.50 16.32 -11.78
C GLY A 190 8.27 15.79 -10.57
N TYR A 191 7.68 14.96 -9.72
CA TYR A 191 8.38 14.38 -8.58
C TYR A 191 9.38 13.31 -8.99
N VAL A 192 10.48 13.24 -8.26
CA VAL A 192 11.58 12.30 -8.50
C VAL A 192 11.49 11.17 -7.48
N ALA A 193 11.47 9.94 -7.96
CA ALA A 193 11.54 8.76 -7.12
C ALA A 193 12.75 7.89 -7.49
N PHE A 194 13.39 7.31 -6.48
CA PHE A 194 14.54 6.43 -6.61
C PHE A 194 14.18 5.01 -6.15
N TYR A 195 14.87 4.06 -6.75
CA TYR A 195 14.83 2.66 -6.39
C TYR A 195 16.18 2.22 -5.87
N SER A 196 16.19 1.49 -4.74
CA SER A 196 17.38 0.79 -4.25
C SER A 196 17.04 -0.67 -3.96
N PRO A 197 17.76 -1.64 -4.55
CA PRO A 197 17.58 -3.06 -4.23
C PRO A 197 18.00 -3.42 -2.80
N ASP A 198 18.68 -2.51 -2.09
CA ASP A 198 19.11 -2.69 -0.70
C ASP A 198 17.99 -2.35 0.31
N ILE A 199 16.97 -1.60 -0.10
CA ILE A 199 15.72 -1.43 0.65
C ILE A 199 14.89 -2.71 0.42
N GLN A 200 14.84 -3.58 1.44
CA GLN A 200 14.26 -4.92 1.32
C GLN A 200 13.08 -5.09 2.26
N ILE A 201 11.93 -5.44 1.68
CA ILE A 201 10.71 -5.75 2.39
C ILE A 201 10.45 -7.25 2.27
N TYR A 202 10.25 -7.91 3.39
CA TYR A 202 9.96 -9.33 3.40
C TYR A 202 8.51 -9.59 3.02
N HIS A 203 8.31 -10.54 2.13
CA HIS A 203 7.00 -11.02 1.71
C HIS A 203 7.13 -12.48 1.27
N ASP A 204 6.26 -13.36 1.77
CA ASP A 204 6.28 -14.76 1.39
C ASP A 204 5.98 -14.94 -0.11
N ASN A 205 6.69 -15.84 -0.75
CA ASN A 205 6.40 -16.19 -2.12
C ASN A 205 5.08 -16.97 -2.20
N PRO A 206 4.18 -16.61 -3.12
CA PRO A 206 3.03 -17.44 -3.38
C PRO A 206 3.45 -18.83 -3.87
N SER A 207 2.61 -19.83 -3.64
CA SER A 207 2.87 -21.19 -4.12
C SER A 207 3.32 -21.20 -5.59
N PRO A 208 4.39 -21.94 -5.94
CA PRO A 208 4.91 -21.98 -7.31
C PRO A 208 3.95 -22.62 -8.31
N ARG A 209 2.88 -23.27 -7.83
CA ARG A 209 1.85 -23.88 -8.68
C ARG A 209 0.55 -23.07 -8.54
N PRO A 210 0.11 -22.37 -9.61
CA PRO A 210 -1.13 -21.62 -9.56
C PRO A 210 -2.31 -22.58 -9.38
N ASP A 211 -3.20 -22.26 -8.43
CA ASP A 211 -4.50 -22.90 -8.28
C ASP A 211 -5.60 -22.16 -9.10
N ARG A 212 -6.83 -22.67 -9.03
CA ARG A 212 -7.96 -22.05 -9.75
C ARG A 212 -8.27 -20.64 -9.25
N THR A 213 -8.14 -20.38 -7.96
CA THR A 213 -8.37 -19.07 -7.34
C THR A 213 -7.34 -18.05 -7.83
N GLN A 214 -6.09 -18.47 -7.91
CA GLN A 214 -5.01 -17.63 -8.47
C GLN A 214 -5.22 -17.32 -9.96
N LEU A 215 -5.85 -18.22 -10.74
CA LEU A 215 -6.17 -17.94 -12.15
C LEU A 215 -7.22 -16.82 -12.29
N VAL A 216 -8.28 -16.85 -11.47
CA VAL A 216 -9.32 -15.81 -11.47
C VAL A 216 -8.71 -14.47 -11.05
N ARG A 217 -7.96 -14.47 -9.94
CA ARG A 217 -7.23 -13.29 -9.44
C ARG A 217 -6.27 -12.74 -10.49
N ARG A 218 -5.59 -13.63 -11.23
CA ARG A 218 -4.66 -13.24 -12.30
C ARG A 218 -5.30 -12.45 -13.41
N LEU A 219 -6.50 -12.85 -13.83
CA LEU A 219 -7.24 -12.15 -14.87
C LEU A 219 -7.59 -10.72 -14.44
N SER A 220 -8.12 -10.55 -13.22
CA SER A 220 -8.47 -9.24 -12.65
C SER A 220 -7.25 -8.33 -12.52
N TYR A 221 -6.15 -8.85 -11.97
CA TYR A 221 -4.89 -8.12 -11.83
C TYR A 221 -4.30 -7.69 -13.18
N SER A 222 -4.37 -8.60 -14.17
CA SER A 222 -3.88 -8.29 -15.53
C SER A 222 -4.74 -7.24 -16.23
N ARG A 223 -6.05 -7.22 -15.96
CA ARG A 223 -6.93 -6.15 -16.44
C ARG A 223 -6.56 -4.80 -15.83
N GLY A 224 -6.31 -4.73 -14.53
CA GLY A 224 -5.84 -3.51 -13.86
C GLY A 224 -4.54 -2.99 -14.45
N PHE A 225 -3.56 -3.89 -14.67
CA PHE A 225 -2.31 -3.54 -15.36
C PHE A 225 -2.56 -2.93 -16.75
N GLY A 226 -3.40 -3.57 -17.58
CA GLY A 226 -3.75 -3.05 -18.89
C GLY A 226 -4.46 -1.69 -18.81
N ARG A 227 -5.34 -1.50 -17.83
CA ARG A 227 -6.02 -0.23 -17.56
C ARG A 227 -5.04 0.90 -17.27
N VAL A 228 -4.01 0.65 -16.46
CA VAL A 228 -2.94 1.61 -16.17
C VAL A 228 -2.19 2.00 -17.44
N LEU A 229 -1.83 1.04 -18.31
CA LEU A 229 -1.19 1.35 -19.58
C LEU A 229 -2.05 2.28 -20.43
N ARG A 230 -3.36 2.09 -20.47
CA ARG A 230 -4.32 2.93 -21.21
C ARG A 230 -4.45 4.32 -20.58
N LYS A 231 -4.68 4.37 -19.27
CA LYS A 231 -4.88 5.61 -18.50
C LYS A 231 -3.70 6.56 -18.62
N HIS A 232 -2.49 6.03 -18.61
CA HIS A 232 -1.25 6.81 -18.69
C HIS A 232 -0.69 6.94 -20.11
N HIS A 233 -1.50 6.68 -21.13
CA HIS A 233 -1.13 6.90 -22.53
C HIS A 233 0.24 6.32 -22.90
N TYR A 234 0.47 5.04 -22.54
CA TYR A 234 1.72 4.38 -22.94
C TYR A 234 1.80 4.21 -24.47
N PRO A 235 2.98 4.41 -25.07
CA PRO A 235 3.15 4.26 -26.51
C PRO A 235 2.87 2.82 -26.94
N PHE A 236 2.32 2.65 -28.15
CA PHE A 236 1.87 1.35 -28.65
C PHE A 236 2.95 0.26 -28.63
N TRP A 237 4.20 0.61 -28.94
CA TRP A 237 5.32 -0.34 -28.89
C TRP A 237 5.53 -0.92 -27.49
N PHE A 238 5.38 -0.09 -26.44
CA PHE A 238 5.51 -0.56 -25.05
C PHE A 238 4.32 -1.42 -24.65
N VAL A 239 3.12 -1.05 -25.07
CA VAL A 239 1.91 -1.86 -24.84
C VAL A 239 2.08 -3.22 -25.50
N ALA A 240 2.47 -3.27 -26.80
CA ALA A 240 2.72 -4.51 -27.54
C ALA A 240 3.77 -5.38 -26.83
N TYR A 241 4.88 -4.77 -26.39
CA TYR A 241 5.90 -5.45 -25.59
C TYR A 241 5.33 -6.05 -24.30
N GLN A 242 4.53 -5.29 -23.53
CA GLN A 242 3.94 -5.79 -22.29
C GLN A 242 2.89 -6.89 -22.52
N LEU A 243 2.17 -6.85 -23.63
CA LEU A 243 1.20 -7.88 -24.02
C LEU A 243 1.88 -9.17 -24.50
N SER A 244 3.03 -9.06 -25.19
CA SER A 244 3.76 -10.21 -25.74
C SER A 244 4.60 -10.95 -24.69
N ARG A 245 5.10 -10.29 -23.65
CA ARG A 245 5.94 -10.94 -22.62
C ARG A 245 5.39 -12.24 -22.04
N PRO A 246 4.10 -12.35 -21.68
CA PRO A 246 3.56 -13.61 -21.19
C PRO A 246 3.54 -14.72 -22.22
N LEU A 247 3.54 -14.42 -23.52
CA LEU A 247 3.55 -15.42 -24.58
C LEU A 247 4.83 -16.27 -24.56
N GLY A 248 5.99 -15.64 -24.28
CA GLY A 248 7.23 -16.39 -24.06
C GLY A 248 7.15 -17.36 -22.88
N GLY A 249 6.56 -16.92 -21.77
CA GLY A 249 6.29 -17.80 -20.63
C GLY A 249 5.30 -18.93 -20.95
N MET A 250 4.30 -18.65 -21.77
CA MET A 250 3.33 -19.64 -22.23
C MET A 250 4.00 -20.73 -23.09
N LEU A 251 4.89 -20.34 -24.02
CA LEU A 251 5.63 -21.28 -24.85
C LEU A 251 6.51 -22.21 -24.00
N VAL A 252 7.29 -21.64 -23.06
CA VAL A 252 8.11 -22.43 -22.12
C VAL A 252 7.26 -23.38 -21.29
N ALA A 253 6.10 -22.92 -20.81
CA ALA A 253 5.17 -23.75 -20.04
C ALA A 253 4.58 -24.89 -20.89
N LEU A 254 4.28 -24.64 -22.15
CA LEU A 254 3.79 -25.62 -23.12
C LEU A 254 4.84 -26.72 -23.36
N ILE A 255 6.09 -26.34 -23.67
CA ILE A 255 7.20 -27.28 -23.88
C ILE A 255 7.41 -28.16 -22.63
N ARG A 256 7.18 -27.62 -21.43
CA ARG A 256 7.32 -28.34 -20.16
C ARG A 256 6.05 -29.12 -19.74
N GLY A 257 5.01 -29.20 -20.56
CA GLY A 257 3.76 -29.86 -20.25
C GLY A 257 2.96 -29.27 -19.08
N ARG A 258 3.21 -27.99 -18.72
CA ARG A 258 2.62 -27.33 -17.55
C ARG A 258 1.35 -26.57 -17.90
N LEU A 259 0.24 -27.27 -18.16
CA LEU A 259 -1.00 -26.70 -18.68
C LEU A 259 -1.59 -25.56 -17.81
N LEU A 260 -1.51 -25.65 -16.49
CA LEU A 260 -1.95 -24.55 -15.60
C LEU A 260 -1.13 -23.28 -15.78
N GLN A 261 0.17 -23.40 -16.00
CA GLN A 261 1.03 -22.24 -16.29
C GLN A 261 0.75 -21.66 -17.67
N VAL A 262 0.43 -22.52 -18.67
CA VAL A 262 -0.03 -22.05 -19.99
C VAL A 262 -1.30 -21.18 -19.82
N ARG A 263 -2.31 -21.66 -19.09
CA ARG A 263 -3.52 -20.89 -18.78
C ARG A 263 -3.22 -19.60 -18.03
N TYR A 264 -2.34 -19.64 -17.05
CA TYR A 264 -1.92 -18.46 -16.29
C TYR A 264 -1.33 -17.38 -17.22
N HIS A 265 -0.43 -17.74 -18.13
CA HIS A 265 0.16 -16.80 -19.08
C HIS A 265 -0.84 -16.30 -20.13
N ALA A 266 -1.71 -17.18 -20.63
CA ALA A 266 -2.78 -16.79 -21.55
C ALA A 266 -3.72 -15.76 -20.92
N LEU A 267 -4.20 -16.03 -19.70
CA LEU A 267 -5.05 -15.10 -18.95
C LEU A 267 -4.34 -13.77 -18.65
N THR A 268 -3.00 -13.79 -18.49
CA THR A 268 -2.22 -12.56 -18.33
C THR A 268 -2.27 -11.69 -19.58
N SER A 269 -2.04 -12.26 -20.76
CA SER A 269 -2.10 -11.52 -22.04
C SER A 269 -3.51 -11.02 -22.33
N VAL A 270 -4.51 -11.90 -22.21
CA VAL A 270 -5.93 -11.54 -22.41
C VAL A 270 -6.38 -10.45 -21.43
N GLY A 271 -6.03 -10.58 -20.17
CA GLY A 271 -6.38 -9.57 -19.16
C GLY A 271 -5.76 -8.21 -19.46
N ARG A 272 -4.46 -8.17 -19.75
CA ARG A 272 -3.77 -6.92 -20.13
C ARG A 272 -4.40 -6.27 -21.36
N PHE A 273 -4.69 -7.05 -22.40
CA PHE A 273 -5.35 -6.55 -23.61
C PHE A 273 -6.75 -5.99 -23.28
N ARG A 274 -7.59 -6.74 -22.57
CA ARG A 274 -8.94 -6.28 -22.18
C ARG A 274 -8.90 -5.00 -21.35
N GLY A 275 -7.95 -4.90 -20.42
CA GLY A 275 -7.77 -3.68 -19.62
C GLY A 275 -7.34 -2.47 -20.46
N TRP A 276 -6.42 -2.67 -21.41
CA TRP A 276 -5.96 -1.62 -22.28
C TRP A 276 -7.01 -1.19 -23.32
N ALA A 277 -7.74 -2.14 -23.90
CA ALA A 277 -8.79 -1.88 -24.90
C ALA A 277 -10.07 -1.26 -24.29
N ALA A 278 -10.27 -1.36 -22.98
CA ALA A 278 -11.44 -0.81 -22.32
C ALA A 278 -11.51 0.72 -22.46
N ARG A 279 -12.71 1.24 -22.77
CA ARG A 279 -12.95 2.69 -22.84
C ARG A 279 -12.70 3.34 -21.47
N ILE A 280 -12.07 4.50 -21.47
CA ILE A 280 -11.97 5.34 -20.28
C ILE A 280 -13.32 6.02 -20.10
N GLN A 281 -14.10 5.58 -19.13
CA GLN A 281 -15.24 6.37 -18.69
C GLN A 281 -14.68 7.60 -17.97
N ALA A 282 -15.13 8.80 -18.37
CA ALA A 282 -14.81 10.01 -17.62
C ALA A 282 -15.32 9.79 -16.17
N SER A 283 -14.42 9.95 -15.20
CA SER A 283 -14.80 9.92 -13.80
C SER A 283 -15.81 11.04 -13.58
N SER A 284 -17.01 10.70 -13.15
CA SER A 284 -17.96 11.70 -12.63
C SER A 284 -17.25 12.45 -11.50
N PRO A 285 -17.35 13.78 -11.42
CA PRO A 285 -16.76 14.54 -10.33
C PRO A 285 -17.30 13.97 -9.02
N VAL A 286 -16.41 13.63 -8.10
CA VAL A 286 -16.77 13.20 -6.76
C VAL A 286 -17.58 14.32 -6.13
N THR A 287 -18.88 14.13 -6.00
CA THR A 287 -19.75 14.99 -5.22
C THR A 287 -19.23 14.89 -3.79
N LYS A 288 -18.72 16.02 -3.26
CA LYS A 288 -18.32 16.11 -1.85
C LYS A 288 -19.54 15.70 -1.03
N ALA A 289 -19.49 14.49 -0.44
CA ALA A 289 -20.45 14.08 0.55
C ALA A 289 -20.36 15.09 1.69
N SER A 290 -21.41 15.84 1.92
CA SER A 290 -21.61 16.68 3.08
C SER A 290 -21.64 15.75 4.29
N THR A 291 -20.54 15.60 4.99
CA THR A 291 -20.49 15.00 6.31
C THR A 291 -21.24 15.92 7.26
N LYS A 292 -22.50 15.59 7.57
CA LYS A 292 -23.14 16.06 8.78
C LYS A 292 -22.32 15.46 9.93
N VAL A 293 -21.54 16.29 10.57
CA VAL A 293 -20.98 16.01 11.89
C VAL A 293 -22.16 16.14 12.85
N ASP A 294 -22.72 15.02 13.29
CA ASP A 294 -23.61 15.01 14.44
C ASP A 294 -22.75 15.27 15.66
N ASP A 295 -22.88 16.51 16.14
CA ASP A 295 -22.25 17.05 17.35
C ASP A 295 -22.97 16.47 18.58
N ALA A 296 -22.65 15.22 18.92
CA ALA A 296 -23.07 14.55 20.15
C ALA A 296 -21.88 14.41 21.10
N SER A 297 -21.39 15.53 21.61
CA SER A 297 -20.53 15.54 22.77
C SER A 297 -21.37 15.24 24.01
N PRO A 298 -21.04 14.22 24.84
CA PRO A 298 -21.71 14.04 26.12
C PRO A 298 -21.31 15.18 27.06
N PRO A 299 -22.24 15.70 27.89
CA PRO A 299 -21.96 16.81 28.77
C PRO A 299 -20.97 16.41 29.86
N LEU A 300 -19.95 17.26 30.03
CA LEU A 300 -19.01 17.18 31.17
C LEU A 300 -19.76 17.27 32.51
N PRO A 301 -19.37 16.46 33.51
CA PRO A 301 -19.99 16.56 34.85
C PRO A 301 -19.64 17.91 35.49
N ARG A 302 -20.67 18.63 35.93
CA ARG A 302 -20.56 19.87 36.71
C ARG A 302 -19.77 19.61 37.99
N ARG A 303 -18.68 20.33 38.18
CA ARG A 303 -18.05 20.45 39.50
C ARG A 303 -19.01 21.18 40.43
N SER A 304 -19.45 20.51 41.47
CA SER A 304 -20.18 21.13 42.60
C SER A 304 -19.16 21.94 43.45
N ASN A 305 -19.37 23.25 43.46
CA ASN A 305 -18.82 24.13 44.51
C ASN A 305 -19.62 23.91 45.81
N GLN A 306 -18.94 23.52 46.86
CA GLN A 306 -19.29 23.70 48.28
C GLN A 306 -18.00 23.48 49.03
N ALA A 307 -17.61 24.19 50.01
CA ALA A 307 -17.99 25.39 50.73
C ALA A 307 -16.83 25.60 51.70
N THR A 308 -16.49 26.82 51.91
CA THR A 308 -15.64 27.33 52.98
C THR A 308 -16.07 26.87 54.34
N VAL A 309 -15.13 26.40 55.18
CA VAL A 309 -15.19 26.56 56.65
C VAL A 309 -13.80 26.94 57.13
N GLU A 310 -13.82 28.07 57.86
CA GLU A 310 -12.76 28.65 58.64
C GLU A 310 -12.40 27.78 59.86
N GLY A 311 -11.23 27.98 60.41
CA GLY A 311 -11.00 27.66 61.84
C GLY A 311 -9.61 27.19 62.18
N THR A 312 -8.73 28.13 62.48
CA THR A 312 -8.00 28.36 63.77
C THR A 312 -6.91 27.38 64.17
N ASP A 313 -5.77 28.01 64.35
CA ASP A 313 -4.76 27.94 65.41
C ASP A 313 -4.26 26.60 65.97
N GLY A 314 -2.94 26.52 66.07
CA GLY A 314 -2.26 25.74 67.07
C GLY A 314 -0.83 25.35 66.71
N CYS A 315 0.09 26.13 67.28
CA CYS A 315 1.51 25.79 67.43
C CYS A 315 1.73 24.43 68.06
N GLU A 316 2.66 23.64 67.63
CA GLU A 316 3.90 23.26 68.33
C GLU A 316 4.84 22.56 67.38
#